data_e852e626df4bbf4283fbdc2afbc020c4
#
_entry.id   e852e626df4bbf4283fbdc2afbc020c4
#
_cell.length_a   1.000
_cell.length_b   1.000
_cell.length_c   1.000
_cell.angle_alpha   90.00
_cell.angle_beta   90.00
_cell.angle_gamma   90.00
#
_symmetry.space_group_name_H-M   'P 1'
#
loop_
_entity.id
_entity.type
_entity.pdbx_description
1 polymer ?
#
loop_
_entity_poly.entity_id
_entity_poly.type
_entity_poly.pdbx_seq_one_letter_code
_entity_poly.pdbx_strand_id
1 'polypeptide(L)'
;MLFRSYDAIVKAVKAVDECVGEVVEAAKRNGYEVVQIADHGNADNAINADGTPNTAHSLNPVPIVVVSDRVKTVHDGVLADVAPTVLKLMGLEQPVEMTGKALVELK
;
A
#
# COMPACT_ATOMS: atom_id res chain seq x y z
N MET A 1 -16.66 -5.10 -6.54
CA MET A 1 -16.81 -5.00 -5.10
C MET A 1 -17.75 -3.89 -4.74
N LEU A 2 -18.64 -4.19 -3.92
CA LEU A 2 -19.80 -3.35 -3.82
C LEU A 2 -20.18 -3.04 -2.39
N PHE A 3 -19.26 -2.38 -1.67
CA PHE A 3 -19.63 -1.80 -0.39
C PHE A 3 -20.53 -0.61 -0.65
N ARG A 4 -21.79 -0.78 -0.30
CA ARG A 4 -22.80 0.24 -0.52
C ARG A 4 -23.17 0.99 0.75
N SER A 5 -22.67 0.57 1.91
CA SER A 5 -22.93 1.22 3.15
C SER A 5 -21.64 1.60 3.85
N TYR A 6 -21.67 2.72 4.56
CA TYR A 6 -20.57 3.17 5.37
C TYR A 6 -20.17 2.12 6.41
N ASP A 7 -21.15 1.50 7.05
CA ASP A 7 -20.92 0.49 8.08
C ASP A 7 -20.19 -0.74 7.50
N ALA A 8 -20.54 -1.15 6.28
CA ALA A 8 -19.85 -2.25 5.60
C ALA A 8 -18.41 -1.89 5.29
N ILE A 9 -18.14 -0.65 4.88
CA ILE A 9 -16.78 -0.15 4.63
C ILE A 9 -15.96 -0.17 5.92
N VAL A 10 -16.54 0.29 7.03
CA VAL A 10 -15.86 0.28 8.34
C VAL A 10 -15.50 -1.15 8.75
N LYS A 11 -16.42 -2.10 8.58
CA LYS A 11 -16.15 -3.52 8.88
C LYS A 11 -15.03 -4.07 8.01
N ALA A 12 -15.04 -3.74 6.71
CA ALA A 12 -14.01 -4.21 5.79
C ALA A 12 -12.64 -3.64 6.15
N VAL A 13 -12.55 -2.36 6.47
CA VAL A 13 -11.29 -1.71 6.86
C VAL A 13 -10.75 -2.33 8.15
N LYS A 14 -11.61 -2.58 9.14
CA LYS A 14 -11.20 -3.24 10.39
C LYS A 14 -10.67 -4.65 10.12
N ALA A 15 -11.36 -5.43 9.28
CA ALA A 15 -10.93 -6.78 8.95
C ALA A 15 -9.58 -6.77 8.23
N VAL A 16 -9.39 -5.86 7.29
CA VAL A 16 -8.12 -5.71 6.58
C VAL A 16 -7.01 -5.33 7.55
N ASP A 17 -7.26 -4.39 8.46
CA ASP A 17 -6.28 -3.96 9.45
C ASP A 17 -5.80 -5.12 10.32
N GLU A 18 -6.73 -5.94 10.82
CA GLU A 18 -6.38 -7.13 11.61
C GLU A 18 -5.57 -8.13 10.79
N CYS A 19 -5.99 -8.41 9.54
CA CYS A 19 -5.28 -9.33 8.66
C CYS A 19 -3.89 -8.83 8.31
N VAL A 20 -3.74 -7.55 8.02
CA VAL A 20 -2.43 -6.93 7.74
C VAL A 20 -1.53 -7.08 8.95
N GLY A 21 -2.04 -6.83 10.16
CA GLY A 21 -1.27 -7.02 11.38
C GLY A 21 -0.73 -8.45 11.52
N GLU A 22 -1.57 -9.44 11.27
CA GLU A 22 -1.16 -10.85 11.34
C GLU A 22 -0.14 -11.20 10.27
N VAL A 23 -0.34 -10.74 9.04
CA VAL A 23 0.59 -11.01 7.94
C VAL A 23 1.94 -10.35 8.19
N VAL A 24 1.95 -9.10 8.63
CA VAL A 24 3.20 -8.37 8.92
C VAL A 24 3.97 -9.05 10.06
N GLU A 25 3.30 -9.45 11.13
CA GLU A 25 3.96 -10.14 12.23
C GLU A 25 4.54 -11.49 11.80
N ALA A 26 3.80 -12.25 10.99
CA ALA A 26 4.30 -13.51 10.44
C ALA A 26 5.50 -13.29 9.52
N ALA A 27 5.46 -12.26 8.69
CA ALA A 27 6.57 -11.91 7.81
C ALA A 27 7.83 -11.57 8.62
N LYS A 28 7.69 -10.75 9.64
CA LYS A 28 8.80 -10.37 10.52
C LYS A 28 9.42 -11.59 11.23
N ARG A 29 8.57 -12.48 11.75
CA ARG A 29 9.05 -13.71 12.42
C ARG A 29 9.83 -14.61 11.46
N ASN A 30 9.56 -14.54 10.17
CA ASN A 30 10.19 -15.39 9.16
C ASN A 30 11.27 -14.66 8.35
N GLY A 31 11.69 -13.48 8.77
CA GLY A 31 12.79 -12.75 8.15
C GLY A 31 12.45 -12.03 6.86
N TYR A 32 11.18 -11.76 6.61
CA TYR A 32 10.74 -10.99 5.45
C TYR A 32 10.66 -9.51 5.74
N GLU A 33 10.97 -8.70 4.76
CA GLU A 33 10.59 -7.30 4.72
C GLU A 33 9.24 -7.18 4.02
N VAL A 34 8.46 -6.13 4.32
CA VAL A 34 7.12 -5.95 3.77
C VAL A 34 7.03 -4.60 3.08
N VAL A 35 6.48 -4.59 1.88
CA VAL A 35 6.06 -3.37 1.19
C VAL A 35 4.55 -3.46 1.02
N GLN A 36 3.83 -2.57 1.67
CA GLN A 36 2.38 -2.51 1.60
C GLN A 36 1.97 -1.36 0.70
N ILE A 37 1.12 -1.65 -0.27
CA ILE A 37 0.61 -0.66 -1.22
C ILE A 37 -0.90 -0.84 -1.41
N ALA A 38 -1.49 0.08 -2.16
CA ALA A 38 -2.81 -0.08 -2.76
C ALA A 38 -2.73 0.36 -4.22
N ASP A 39 -3.56 -0.20 -5.07
CA ASP A 39 -3.62 0.16 -6.49
C ASP A 39 -4.50 1.39 -6.73
N HIS A 40 -5.47 1.64 -5.87
CA HIS A 40 -6.35 2.80 -5.91
C HIS A 40 -6.99 3.02 -4.56
N GLY A 41 -7.62 4.18 -4.36
CA GLY A 41 -8.42 4.47 -3.18
C GLY A 41 -9.86 3.97 -3.33
N ASN A 42 -10.55 3.86 -2.22
CA ASN A 42 -11.97 3.50 -2.14
C ASN A 42 -12.57 4.02 -0.83
N ALA A 43 -12.16 3.43 0.29
CA ALA A 43 -12.71 3.76 1.62
C ALA A 43 -12.38 5.20 2.07
N ASP A 44 -11.36 5.82 1.50
CA ASP A 44 -10.96 7.19 1.79
C ASP A 44 -12.01 8.22 1.32
N ASN A 45 -12.92 7.82 0.42
CA ASN A 45 -14.02 8.64 -0.04
C ASN A 45 -15.31 7.82 -0.03
N ALA A 46 -15.75 7.46 1.16
CA ALA A 46 -16.85 6.52 1.37
C ALA A 46 -18.23 7.16 1.18
N ILE A 47 -18.34 8.47 1.36
CA ILE A 47 -19.61 9.21 1.35
C ILE A 47 -19.51 10.38 0.39
N ASN A 48 -20.48 10.49 -0.52
CA ASN A 48 -20.61 11.63 -1.42
C ASN A 48 -21.01 12.90 -0.66
N ALA A 49 -20.84 14.06 -1.30
CA ALA A 49 -21.19 15.35 -0.72
C ALA A 49 -22.68 15.46 -0.31
N ASP A 50 -23.55 14.70 -0.98
CA ASP A 50 -24.99 14.67 -0.67
C ASP A 50 -25.35 13.65 0.43
N GLY A 51 -24.37 12.97 1.01
CA GLY A 51 -24.59 11.98 2.06
C GLY A 51 -24.84 10.57 1.58
N THR A 52 -24.90 10.33 0.26
CA THR A 52 -25.09 8.99 -0.28
C THR A 52 -23.78 8.20 -0.28
N PRO A 53 -23.84 6.84 -0.22
CA PRO A 53 -22.63 6.02 -0.30
C PRO A 53 -21.93 6.21 -1.63
N ASN A 54 -20.59 6.38 -1.59
CA ASN A 54 -19.77 6.39 -2.78
C ASN A 54 -19.27 4.98 -3.05
N THR A 55 -19.63 4.42 -4.20
CA THR A 55 -19.22 3.08 -4.61
C THR A 55 -18.13 3.09 -5.67
N ALA A 56 -17.69 4.27 -6.11
CA ALA A 56 -16.63 4.41 -7.09
C ALA A 56 -15.25 4.28 -6.45
N HIS A 57 -14.26 3.93 -7.27
CA HIS A 57 -12.85 3.99 -6.85
C HIS A 57 -12.43 5.45 -6.71
N SER A 58 -11.63 5.74 -5.69
CA SER A 58 -11.09 7.07 -5.46
C SER A 58 -9.82 7.29 -6.28
N LEU A 59 -9.62 8.52 -6.75
CA LEU A 59 -8.38 8.95 -7.41
C LEU A 59 -7.39 9.58 -6.44
N ASN A 60 -7.71 9.60 -5.16
CA ASN A 60 -6.81 10.12 -4.14
C ASN A 60 -5.53 9.28 -4.04
N PRO A 61 -4.42 9.89 -3.63
CA PRO A 61 -3.20 9.13 -3.36
C PRO A 61 -3.45 8.02 -2.35
N VAL A 62 -2.72 6.92 -2.50
CA VAL A 62 -2.77 5.78 -1.60
C VAL A 62 -1.44 5.65 -0.86
N PRO A 63 -1.42 5.05 0.33
CA PRO A 63 -0.20 4.95 1.10
C PRO A 63 0.76 3.90 0.55
N ILE A 64 2.06 4.14 0.80
CA ILE A 64 3.07 3.10 0.73
C ILE A 64 3.71 2.98 2.11
N VAL A 65 3.77 1.77 2.63
CA VAL A 65 4.38 1.48 3.93
C VAL A 65 5.44 0.41 3.73
N VAL A 66 6.64 0.66 4.24
CA VAL A 66 7.74 -0.29 4.18
C VAL A 66 8.12 -0.71 5.59
N VAL A 67 8.06 -2.00 5.85
CA VAL A 67 8.47 -2.58 7.14
C VAL A 67 9.84 -3.21 6.97
N SER A 68 10.87 -2.49 7.39
CA SER A 68 12.26 -2.93 7.24
C SER A 68 13.16 -2.14 8.18
N ASP A 69 14.10 -2.82 8.84
CA ASP A 69 15.09 -2.17 9.68
C ASP A 69 16.20 -1.50 8.86
N ARG A 70 16.27 -1.78 7.58
CA ARG A 70 17.32 -1.25 6.69
C ARG A 70 16.93 0.04 5.99
N VAL A 71 15.67 0.42 6.03
CA VAL A 71 15.18 1.61 5.32
C VAL A 71 15.31 2.84 6.20
N LYS A 72 15.93 3.88 5.64
CA LYS A 72 16.07 5.18 6.28
C LYS A 72 14.88 6.09 5.97
N THR A 73 14.46 6.14 4.70
CA THR A 73 13.42 7.05 4.22
C THR A 73 12.62 6.40 3.11
N VAL A 74 11.33 6.71 3.06
CA VAL A 74 10.44 6.32 1.95
C VAL A 74 9.92 7.60 1.31
N HIS A 75 10.02 7.67 -0.03
CA HIS A 75 9.57 8.83 -0.79
C HIS A 75 8.24 8.56 -1.47
N ASP A 76 7.53 9.62 -1.81
CA ASP A 76 6.33 9.54 -2.63
C ASP A 76 6.67 9.20 -4.08
N GLY A 77 5.75 8.57 -4.76
CA GLY A 77 5.95 8.20 -6.15
C GLY A 77 4.66 7.69 -6.78
N VAL A 78 4.82 6.86 -7.79
CA VAL A 78 3.71 6.27 -8.56
C VAL A 78 3.82 4.76 -8.55
N LEU A 79 2.78 4.07 -9.03
CA LEU A 79 2.77 2.60 -9.03
C LEU A 79 3.93 1.99 -9.82
N ALA A 80 4.40 2.66 -10.88
CA ALA A 80 5.57 2.21 -11.65
C ALA A 80 6.86 2.14 -10.82
N ASP A 81 6.89 2.80 -9.65
CA ASP A 81 8.07 2.84 -8.77
C ASP A 81 8.09 1.68 -7.76
N VAL A 82 7.03 0.89 -7.69
CA VAL A 82 6.92 -0.20 -6.70
C VAL A 82 7.92 -1.31 -6.98
N ALA A 83 7.96 -1.82 -8.20
CA ALA A 83 8.88 -2.90 -8.56
C ALA A 83 10.35 -2.47 -8.40
N PRO A 84 10.77 -1.27 -8.85
CA PRO A 84 12.11 -0.78 -8.54
C PRO A 84 12.43 -0.75 -7.05
N THR A 85 11.46 -0.36 -6.22
CA THR A 85 11.63 -0.35 -4.76
C THR A 85 11.86 -1.76 -4.22
N VAL A 86 11.07 -2.72 -4.67
CA VAL A 86 11.21 -4.13 -4.25
C VAL A 86 12.58 -4.68 -4.67
N LEU A 87 13.00 -4.43 -5.91
CA LEU A 87 14.31 -4.89 -6.40
C LEU A 87 15.44 -4.30 -5.56
N LYS A 88 15.35 -3.03 -5.21
CA LYS A 88 16.37 -2.40 -4.36
C LYS A 88 16.45 -3.06 -2.98
N LEU A 89 15.32 -3.35 -2.37
CA LEU A 89 15.28 -4.05 -1.08
C LEU A 89 15.86 -5.47 -1.19
N MET A 90 15.68 -6.13 -2.34
CA MET A 90 16.23 -7.46 -2.58
C MET A 90 17.72 -7.44 -2.98
N GLY A 91 18.29 -6.26 -3.19
CA GLY A 91 19.67 -6.14 -3.65
C GLY A 91 19.88 -6.53 -5.11
N LEU A 92 18.84 -6.47 -5.92
CA LEU A 92 18.88 -6.83 -7.33
C LEU A 92 18.95 -5.59 -8.21
N GLU A 93 19.63 -5.70 -9.36
CA GLU A 93 19.70 -4.62 -10.34
C GLU A 93 18.36 -4.40 -11.00
N GLN A 94 18.04 -3.11 -11.23
CA GLN A 94 16.86 -2.73 -11.97
C GLN A 94 17.13 -2.84 -13.47
N PRO A 95 16.29 -3.58 -14.23
CA PRO A 95 16.44 -3.64 -15.68
C PRO A 95 16.26 -2.26 -16.33
N VAL A 96 16.96 -2.04 -17.45
CA VAL A 96 16.90 -0.74 -18.14
C VAL A 96 15.51 -0.45 -18.72
N GLU A 97 14.71 -1.47 -19.01
CA GLU A 97 13.34 -1.34 -19.49
C GLU A 97 12.40 -0.83 -18.41
N MET A 98 12.77 -0.97 -17.15
CA MET A 98 11.99 -0.52 -16.01
C MET A 98 12.32 0.94 -15.73
N THR A 99 11.39 1.84 -15.99
CA THR A 99 11.63 3.28 -15.97
C THR A 99 11.33 3.96 -14.64
N GLY A 100 10.69 3.26 -13.71
CA GLY A 100 10.40 3.80 -12.38
C GLY A 100 11.65 3.97 -11.53
N LYS A 101 11.47 4.57 -10.37
CA LYS A 101 12.56 4.84 -9.41
C LYS A 101 12.27 4.16 -8.08
N ALA A 102 13.27 3.59 -7.46
CA ALA A 102 13.13 3.07 -6.10
C ALA A 102 12.79 4.22 -5.14
N LEU A 103 11.80 3.99 -4.29
CA LEU A 103 11.27 5.01 -3.37
C LEU A 103 11.90 4.94 -1.98
N VAL A 104 12.83 4.03 -1.75
CA VAL A 104 13.49 3.87 -0.46
C VAL A 104 14.93 4.29 -0.51
N GLU A 105 15.39 4.88 0.59
CA GLU A 105 16.81 5.08 0.86
C GLU A 105 17.19 4.13 1.98
N LEU A 106 18.25 3.37 1.79
CA LEU A 106 18.76 2.44 2.79
C LEU A 106 19.72 3.14 3.74
N LYS A 107 19.78 2.63 4.97
CA LYS A 107 20.70 3.14 5.99
C LYS A 107 22.15 2.86 5.62
#